data_6c1730a512c79ccb6a6487464055baea
#
_entry.id   6c1730a512c79ccb6a6487464055baea
#
_cell.length_a   1.000
_cell.length_b   1.000
_cell.length_c   1.000
_cell.angle_alpha   90.00
_cell.angle_beta   90.00
_cell.angle_gamma   90.00
#
_symmetry.space_group_name_H-M   'P 1'
#
loop_
_entity.id
_entity.type
_entity.pdbx_description
1 polymer ?
#
loop_
_entity_poly.entity_id
_entity_poly.type
_entity_poly.pdbx_seq_one_letter_code
_entity_poly.pdbx_strand_id
1 'polypeptide(L)'
;MNIKEAKQEISHTLQAYLEKDELGNYCYTLVRQRPILLMGPPGIGKTAIMEQVAEENRVGLVSYTITHHTRQSAIGLPRIREKTYDGKKMSVTEYTMSEIIDSVYACMERTGKKEGILFIDEINCASETLAPTMLQFLQNKTFGSHKVPDGWMIVAAGNPPEYNKSVREFDIVTLDRVRKIDIEADCDIWMEYAWKHQVHGAILSYLNIRKEDFYRVENTVDGKFFVTARGWEDLSELLKSYERLKIPVSDQLVIQFLQQEEVAGKFTAYYQLYTKYGQDYGICELLDGTLPEERKAEKQQMAVNGGFEERFTVTGLLLDALNDRFETVSELEKRLHMLHDALKYWKNYQPEKKENDCLADFIQEKKNQRQVRQDSGMLTVQEAKREQWMAGRLEAYEQRLKEAHIRSREEGFEKIRGWFAEEVEHKKAAETAAGQCLDRAFSFLEDAFGDGQEMILFVTELSKNEKIMAYISSHGCEAYFRYSDLLLYRKREAELQKDCEELSTDPA
;
A
#
# COMPACT_ATOMS: atom_id res chain seq x y z
N MET A 1 -17.60 5.52 7.89
CA MET A 1 -17.15 4.67 6.77
C MET A 1 -15.68 4.38 6.96
N ASN A 2 -15.23 3.13 6.74
CA ASN A 2 -13.80 2.83 6.83
C ASN A 2 -13.03 3.24 5.55
N ILE A 3 -11.70 3.21 5.60
CA ILE A 3 -10.84 3.68 4.48
C ILE A 3 -10.98 2.82 3.22
N LYS A 4 -11.28 1.51 3.34
CA LYS A 4 -11.47 0.58 2.21
C LYS A 4 -12.77 0.86 1.47
N GLU A 5 -13.86 1.09 2.22
CA GLU A 5 -15.15 1.49 1.66
C GLU A 5 -15.05 2.86 0.95
N ALA A 6 -14.35 3.82 1.56
CA ALA A 6 -14.11 5.12 0.96
C ALA A 6 -13.33 5.00 -0.36
N LYS A 7 -12.30 4.16 -0.42
CA LYS A 7 -11.53 3.86 -1.62
C LYS A 7 -12.42 3.30 -2.74
N GLN A 8 -13.29 2.33 -2.42
CA GLN A 8 -14.22 1.75 -3.39
C GLN A 8 -15.19 2.79 -3.93
N GLU A 9 -15.78 3.60 -3.06
CA GLU A 9 -16.73 4.65 -3.44
C GLU A 9 -16.09 5.72 -4.34
N ILE A 10 -14.82 6.09 -4.07
CA ILE A 10 -14.06 6.99 -4.93
C ILE A 10 -13.79 6.37 -6.30
N SER A 11 -13.40 5.09 -6.33
CA SER A 11 -13.16 4.36 -7.58
C SER A 11 -14.43 4.24 -8.42
N HIS A 12 -15.57 3.88 -7.82
CA HIS A 12 -16.86 3.83 -8.51
C HIS A 12 -17.30 5.20 -9.05
N THR A 13 -17.09 6.25 -8.25
CA THR A 13 -17.40 7.62 -8.66
C THR A 13 -16.51 8.06 -9.83
N LEU A 14 -15.22 7.73 -9.78
CA LEU A 14 -14.28 8.02 -10.87
C LEU A 14 -14.72 7.33 -12.16
N GLN A 15 -15.06 6.04 -12.10
CA GLN A 15 -15.54 5.28 -13.26
C GLN A 15 -16.81 5.90 -13.85
N ALA A 16 -17.79 6.26 -13.00
CA ALA A 16 -19.02 6.90 -13.44
C ALA A 16 -18.77 8.28 -14.09
N TYR A 17 -17.83 9.05 -13.57
CA TYR A 17 -17.50 10.38 -14.12
C TYR A 17 -16.68 10.33 -15.41
N LEU A 18 -15.97 9.21 -15.64
CA LEU A 18 -15.19 8.96 -16.85
C LEU A 18 -15.97 8.17 -17.92
N GLU A 19 -17.23 7.77 -17.63
CA GLU A 19 -18.09 7.09 -18.60
C GLU A 19 -18.29 7.96 -19.84
N LYS A 20 -18.15 7.33 -21.03
CA LYS A 20 -18.29 8.00 -22.33
C LYS A 20 -19.42 7.40 -23.14
N ASP A 21 -20.10 8.24 -23.90
CA ASP A 21 -21.08 7.85 -24.89
C ASP A 21 -20.44 7.21 -26.14
N GLU A 22 -21.26 6.74 -27.06
CA GLU A 22 -20.83 6.13 -28.33
C GLU A 22 -19.99 7.07 -29.21
N LEU A 23 -20.07 8.38 -28.99
CA LEU A 23 -19.33 9.43 -29.69
C LEU A 23 -18.01 9.79 -28.98
N GLY A 24 -17.73 9.18 -27.81
CA GLY A 24 -16.53 9.44 -27.02
C GLY A 24 -16.61 10.68 -26.10
N ASN A 25 -17.80 11.28 -25.94
CA ASN A 25 -18.00 12.39 -25.00
C ASN A 25 -18.32 11.85 -23.61
N TYR A 26 -17.89 12.58 -22.56
CA TYR A 26 -18.23 12.20 -21.18
C TYR A 26 -19.75 12.34 -20.95
N CYS A 27 -20.38 11.26 -20.45
CA CYS A 27 -21.80 11.25 -20.08
C CYS A 27 -22.09 12.24 -18.95
N TYR A 28 -21.11 12.43 -18.03
CA TYR A 28 -21.17 13.40 -16.95
C TYR A 28 -20.38 14.67 -17.31
N THR A 29 -21.08 15.78 -17.48
CA THR A 29 -20.40 17.09 -17.70
C THR A 29 -19.67 17.52 -16.43
N LEU A 30 -18.51 18.16 -16.58
CA LEU A 30 -17.65 18.59 -15.48
C LEU A 30 -18.42 19.45 -14.44
N VAL A 31 -19.37 20.27 -14.88
CA VAL A 31 -20.19 21.12 -13.98
C VAL A 31 -21.10 20.31 -13.06
N ARG A 32 -21.58 19.16 -13.52
CA ARG A 32 -22.47 18.26 -12.74
C ARG A 32 -21.72 17.32 -11.82
N GLN A 33 -20.42 17.13 -12.00
CA GLN A 33 -19.61 16.30 -11.14
C GLN A 33 -19.41 17.03 -9.80
N ARG A 34 -19.91 16.49 -8.71
CA ARG A 34 -19.67 17.01 -7.37
C ARG A 34 -18.29 16.56 -6.90
N PRO A 35 -17.40 17.48 -6.45
CA PRO A 35 -16.14 17.08 -5.81
C PRO A 35 -16.39 16.20 -4.57
N ILE A 36 -15.51 15.24 -4.33
CA ILE A 36 -15.56 14.45 -3.10
C ILE A 36 -14.78 15.19 -2.02
N LEU A 37 -15.35 15.26 -0.82
CA LEU A 37 -14.70 15.81 0.37
C LEU A 37 -14.51 14.70 1.41
N LEU A 38 -13.27 14.26 1.59
CA LEU A 38 -12.90 13.26 2.59
C LEU A 38 -12.62 13.94 3.92
N MET A 39 -13.41 13.63 4.93
CA MET A 39 -13.21 14.12 6.28
C MET A 39 -12.84 12.95 7.19
N GLY A 40 -11.75 13.08 7.92
CA GLY A 40 -11.32 12.02 8.82
C GLY A 40 -10.06 12.36 9.59
N PRO A 41 -9.73 11.55 10.62
CA PRO A 41 -8.58 11.77 11.47
C PRO A 41 -7.25 11.84 10.70
N PRO A 42 -6.20 12.51 11.21
CA PRO A 42 -4.89 12.53 10.59
C PRO A 42 -4.24 11.14 10.63
N GLY A 43 -3.39 10.84 9.65
CA GLY A 43 -2.58 9.61 9.63
C GLY A 43 -3.32 8.31 9.33
N ILE A 44 -4.57 8.34 8.83
CA ILE A 44 -5.36 7.14 8.48
C ILE A 44 -5.20 6.71 7.01
N GLY A 45 -4.36 7.37 6.22
CA GLY A 45 -4.07 6.98 4.84
C GLY A 45 -4.92 7.66 3.76
N LYS A 46 -5.56 8.83 4.02
CA LYS A 46 -6.35 9.56 3.01
C LYS A 46 -5.60 9.83 1.70
N THR A 47 -4.33 10.20 1.77
CA THR A 47 -3.48 10.44 0.60
C THR A 47 -3.10 9.13 -0.09
N ALA A 48 -2.77 8.09 0.67
CA ALA A 48 -2.37 6.78 0.14
C ALA A 48 -3.48 6.11 -0.69
N ILE A 49 -4.75 6.24 -0.29
CA ILE A 49 -5.85 5.69 -1.10
C ILE A 49 -6.02 6.39 -2.44
N MET A 50 -5.63 7.67 -2.57
CA MET A 50 -5.66 8.37 -3.85
C MET A 50 -4.64 7.80 -4.83
N GLU A 51 -3.43 7.48 -4.36
CA GLU A 51 -2.40 6.81 -5.15
C GLU A 51 -2.88 5.44 -5.63
N GLN A 52 -3.45 4.64 -4.73
CA GLN A 52 -4.00 3.32 -5.06
C GLN A 52 -5.15 3.41 -6.07
N VAL A 53 -6.12 4.33 -5.89
CA VAL A 53 -7.23 4.50 -6.84
C VAL A 53 -6.72 4.93 -8.21
N ALA A 54 -5.75 5.84 -8.28
CA ALA A 54 -5.18 6.30 -9.53
C ALA A 54 -4.41 5.19 -10.27
N GLU A 55 -3.70 4.34 -9.54
CA GLU A 55 -2.97 3.19 -10.08
C GLU A 55 -3.93 2.11 -10.61
N GLU A 56 -4.90 1.70 -9.79
CA GLU A 56 -5.89 0.66 -10.13
C GLU A 56 -6.74 1.04 -11.35
N ASN A 57 -7.12 2.32 -11.46
CA ASN A 57 -7.90 2.82 -12.60
C ASN A 57 -7.00 3.33 -13.75
N ARG A 58 -5.67 3.26 -13.62
CA ARG A 58 -4.68 3.68 -14.63
C ARG A 58 -4.81 5.13 -15.07
N VAL A 59 -5.25 6.01 -14.19
CA VAL A 59 -5.42 7.44 -14.43
C VAL A 59 -4.25 8.27 -13.86
N GLY A 60 -4.18 9.55 -14.19
CA GLY A 60 -3.22 10.49 -13.62
C GLY A 60 -3.58 10.86 -12.18
N LEU A 61 -2.58 11.21 -11.36
CA LEU A 61 -2.79 11.78 -10.04
C LEU A 61 -1.95 13.05 -9.90
N VAL A 62 -2.60 14.13 -9.48
CA VAL A 62 -1.95 15.36 -9.00
C VAL A 62 -2.37 15.54 -7.56
N SER A 63 -1.41 15.50 -6.65
CA SER A 63 -1.62 15.76 -5.21
C SER A 63 -1.10 17.15 -4.87
N TYR A 64 -1.94 17.97 -4.25
CA TYR A 64 -1.67 19.36 -3.95
C TYR A 64 -2.06 19.69 -2.52
N THR A 65 -1.08 20.09 -1.69
CA THR A 65 -1.35 20.48 -0.30
C THR A 65 -1.54 21.97 -0.21
N ILE A 66 -2.71 22.41 0.28
CA ILE A 66 -3.11 23.82 0.22
C ILE A 66 -2.39 24.73 1.23
N THR A 67 -1.91 24.17 2.33
CA THR A 67 -1.27 24.92 3.43
C THR A 67 0.01 25.65 3.04
N HIS A 68 0.71 25.16 2.02
CA HIS A 68 1.96 25.75 1.54
C HIS A 68 1.76 26.88 0.53
N HIS A 69 0.50 27.22 0.19
CA HIS A 69 0.20 28.11 -0.90
C HIS A 69 -0.44 29.42 -0.45
N THR A 70 -0.02 30.50 -1.11
CA THR A 70 -0.65 31.80 -0.99
C THR A 70 -1.79 31.93 -2.00
N ARG A 71 -2.67 32.91 -1.80
CA ARG A 71 -3.71 33.22 -2.80
C ARG A 71 -3.13 33.46 -4.19
N GLN A 72 -1.98 34.06 -4.29
CA GLN A 72 -1.34 34.44 -5.58
C GLN A 72 -0.78 33.20 -6.30
N SER A 73 -0.15 32.26 -5.60
CA SER A 73 0.34 31.02 -6.21
C SER A 73 -0.82 30.10 -6.64
N ALA A 74 -1.88 30.01 -5.82
CA ALA A 74 -3.01 29.14 -6.10
C ALA A 74 -3.90 29.66 -7.27
N ILE A 75 -4.11 30.97 -7.39
CA ILE A 75 -5.03 31.57 -8.38
C ILE A 75 -4.29 32.05 -9.65
N GLY A 76 -3.01 32.41 -9.52
CA GLY A 76 -2.22 33.08 -10.53
C GLY A 76 -2.07 34.57 -10.27
N LEU A 77 -1.15 35.22 -10.99
CA LEU A 77 -0.85 36.62 -10.88
C LEU A 77 -1.73 37.45 -11.83
N PRO A 78 -2.25 38.61 -11.38
CA PRO A 78 -2.97 39.50 -12.27
C PRO A 78 -2.02 40.13 -13.30
N ARG A 79 -2.40 40.08 -14.57
CA ARG A 79 -1.70 40.67 -15.70
C ARG A 79 -2.64 41.62 -16.45
N ILE A 80 -2.20 42.85 -16.71
CA ILE A 80 -2.96 43.80 -17.51
C ILE A 80 -2.72 43.50 -18.99
N ARG A 81 -3.82 43.27 -19.74
CA ARG A 81 -3.81 43.13 -21.20
C ARG A 81 -4.74 44.16 -21.83
N GLU A 82 -4.33 44.72 -22.99
CA GLU A 82 -5.23 45.53 -23.82
C GLU A 82 -6.07 44.62 -24.72
N LYS A 83 -7.37 44.73 -24.63
CA LYS A 83 -8.33 44.12 -25.55
C LYS A 83 -9.18 45.16 -26.26
N THR A 84 -9.53 44.89 -27.51
CA THR A 84 -10.37 45.82 -28.29
C THR A 84 -11.80 45.25 -28.31
N TYR A 85 -12.74 46.03 -27.78
CA TYR A 85 -14.18 45.73 -27.83
C TYR A 85 -14.86 46.91 -28.58
N ASP A 86 -15.66 46.58 -29.60
CA ASP A 86 -16.32 47.59 -30.43
C ASP A 86 -15.40 48.70 -30.94
N GLY A 87 -14.16 48.36 -31.33
CA GLY A 87 -13.19 49.31 -31.83
C GLY A 87 -12.52 50.18 -30.74
N LYS A 88 -12.87 50.03 -29.45
CA LYS A 88 -12.27 50.73 -28.33
C LYS A 88 -11.29 49.84 -27.58
N LYS A 89 -10.08 50.33 -27.37
CA LYS A 89 -9.06 49.67 -26.54
C LYS A 89 -9.43 49.82 -25.07
N MET A 90 -9.52 48.71 -24.40
CA MET A 90 -9.78 48.62 -22.94
C MET A 90 -8.69 47.81 -22.28
N SER A 91 -8.21 48.27 -21.12
CA SER A 91 -7.31 47.49 -20.28
C SER A 91 -8.13 46.49 -19.47
N VAL A 92 -7.82 45.21 -19.62
CA VAL A 92 -8.50 44.08 -18.92
C VAL A 92 -7.47 43.38 -18.02
N THR A 93 -7.88 43.05 -16.81
CA THR A 93 -7.06 42.21 -15.92
C THR A 93 -7.34 40.74 -16.24
N GLU A 94 -6.31 40.04 -16.66
CA GLU A 94 -6.31 38.59 -16.79
C GLU A 94 -5.38 38.00 -15.73
N TYR A 95 -5.71 36.78 -15.25
CA TYR A 95 -4.82 36.08 -14.36
C TYR A 95 -3.96 35.09 -15.16
N THR A 96 -2.69 34.89 -14.74
CA THR A 96 -1.87 33.81 -15.26
C THR A 96 -2.50 32.47 -14.87
N MET A 97 -2.08 31.39 -15.50
CA MET A 97 -2.58 30.05 -15.12
C MET A 97 -2.26 29.78 -13.65
N SER A 98 -3.22 29.19 -12.95
CA SER A 98 -3.06 28.70 -11.58
C SER A 98 -2.05 27.57 -11.54
N GLU A 99 -1.16 27.55 -10.53
CA GLU A 99 -0.21 26.47 -10.32
C GLU A 99 -0.92 25.11 -10.15
N ILE A 100 -2.11 25.09 -9.54
CA ILE A 100 -2.92 23.88 -9.39
C ILE A 100 -3.35 23.33 -10.75
N ILE A 101 -3.80 24.21 -11.66
CA ILE A 101 -4.24 23.81 -13.01
C ILE A 101 -3.02 23.45 -13.87
N ASP A 102 -1.94 24.20 -13.78
CA ASP A 102 -0.68 23.94 -14.48
C ASP A 102 -0.13 22.54 -14.14
N SER A 103 -0.15 22.16 -12.86
CA SER A 103 0.28 20.85 -12.39
C SER A 103 -0.53 19.70 -13.02
N VAL A 104 -1.82 19.92 -13.33
CA VAL A 104 -2.65 18.94 -14.05
C VAL A 104 -2.18 18.80 -15.49
N TYR A 105 -1.96 19.91 -16.21
CA TYR A 105 -1.44 19.88 -17.58
C TYR A 105 -0.04 19.27 -17.65
N ALA A 106 0.84 19.63 -16.75
CA ALA A 106 2.19 19.04 -16.65
C ALA A 106 2.14 17.52 -16.38
N CYS A 107 1.21 17.06 -15.55
CA CYS A 107 0.98 15.64 -15.34
C CYS A 107 0.51 14.94 -16.63
N MET A 108 -0.42 15.56 -17.37
CA MET A 108 -0.90 15.02 -18.66
C MET A 108 0.23 14.90 -19.69
N GLU A 109 1.06 15.93 -19.81
CA GLU A 109 2.22 15.92 -20.74
C GLU A 109 3.26 14.86 -20.35
N ARG A 110 3.60 14.79 -19.07
CA ARG A 110 4.60 13.85 -18.55
C ARG A 110 4.15 12.39 -18.67
N THR A 111 2.90 12.09 -18.35
CA THR A 111 2.39 10.71 -18.25
C THR A 111 1.65 10.23 -19.50
N GLY A 112 1.26 11.12 -20.39
CA GLY A 112 0.39 10.83 -21.54
C GLY A 112 -1.07 10.50 -21.16
N LYS A 113 -1.41 10.55 -19.86
CA LYS A 113 -2.75 10.23 -19.35
C LYS A 113 -3.65 11.46 -19.43
N LYS A 114 -4.75 11.36 -20.16
CA LYS A 114 -5.72 12.46 -20.34
C LYS A 114 -6.74 12.56 -19.20
N GLU A 115 -6.87 11.51 -18.40
CA GLU A 115 -7.83 11.35 -17.32
C GLU A 115 -7.10 11.23 -15.98
N GLY A 116 -7.71 11.76 -14.89
CA GLY A 116 -7.01 11.77 -13.62
C GLY A 116 -7.84 12.26 -12.42
N ILE A 117 -7.15 12.28 -11.30
CA ILE A 117 -7.62 12.82 -10.02
C ILE A 117 -6.76 14.02 -9.65
N LEU A 118 -7.41 15.16 -9.40
CA LEU A 118 -6.81 16.30 -8.71
C LEU A 118 -7.17 16.18 -7.23
N PHE A 119 -6.20 15.79 -6.43
CA PHE A 119 -6.34 15.65 -4.99
C PHE A 119 -5.83 16.91 -4.28
N ILE A 120 -6.68 17.53 -3.47
CA ILE A 120 -6.37 18.74 -2.70
C ILE A 120 -6.39 18.38 -1.21
N ASP A 121 -5.22 18.24 -0.63
CA ASP A 121 -5.09 17.89 0.79
C ASP A 121 -5.15 19.13 1.68
N GLU A 122 -5.62 18.92 2.92
CA GLU A 122 -5.76 19.93 3.96
C GLU A 122 -6.63 21.14 3.57
N ILE A 123 -7.66 20.93 2.76
CA ILE A 123 -8.50 21.98 2.17
C ILE A 123 -9.07 22.96 3.23
N ASN A 124 -9.40 22.47 4.41
CA ASN A 124 -9.96 23.26 5.50
C ASN A 124 -8.90 23.95 6.38
N CYS A 125 -7.62 23.77 6.07
CA CYS A 125 -6.50 24.54 6.65
C CYS A 125 -6.08 25.71 5.76
N ALA A 126 -6.79 25.98 4.65
CA ALA A 126 -6.51 27.09 3.77
C ALA A 126 -6.57 28.44 4.52
N SER A 127 -5.67 29.37 4.21
CA SER A 127 -5.64 30.69 4.83
C SER A 127 -6.96 31.46 4.62
N GLU A 128 -7.25 32.46 5.47
CA GLU A 128 -8.49 33.26 5.39
C GLU A 128 -8.71 33.89 4.02
N THR A 129 -7.64 34.28 3.37
CA THR A 129 -7.69 34.95 2.05
C THR A 129 -7.86 33.94 0.91
N LEU A 130 -7.46 32.66 1.13
CA LEU A 130 -7.50 31.61 0.12
C LEU A 130 -8.77 30.77 0.19
N ALA A 131 -9.28 30.49 1.40
CA ALA A 131 -10.42 29.61 1.62
C ALA A 131 -11.66 29.94 0.74
N PRO A 132 -12.14 31.19 0.64
CA PRO A 132 -13.30 31.48 -0.20
C PRO A 132 -13.07 31.16 -1.69
N THR A 133 -11.84 31.35 -2.16
CA THR A 133 -11.47 31.08 -3.55
C THR A 133 -11.38 29.58 -3.81
N MET A 134 -10.87 28.82 -2.85
CA MET A 134 -10.82 27.35 -2.96
C MET A 134 -12.23 26.75 -2.95
N LEU A 135 -13.14 27.25 -2.13
CA LEU A 135 -14.53 26.84 -2.14
C LEU A 135 -15.20 27.15 -3.48
N GLN A 136 -14.94 28.34 -4.05
CA GLN A 136 -15.42 28.68 -5.39
C GLN A 136 -14.81 27.77 -6.46
N PHE A 137 -13.52 27.42 -6.33
CA PHE A 137 -12.87 26.46 -7.23
C PHE A 137 -13.51 25.08 -7.18
N LEU A 138 -13.79 24.55 -5.99
CA LEU A 138 -14.49 23.28 -5.85
C LEU A 138 -15.84 23.27 -6.57
N GLN A 139 -16.56 24.40 -6.55
CA GLN A 139 -17.87 24.56 -7.21
C GLN A 139 -17.75 24.67 -8.71
N ASN A 140 -16.92 25.59 -9.19
CA ASN A 140 -16.87 25.99 -10.60
C ASN A 140 -15.79 25.24 -11.40
N LYS A 141 -14.82 24.61 -10.68
CA LYS A 141 -13.64 23.94 -11.26
C LYS A 141 -12.81 24.84 -12.16
N THR A 142 -12.80 26.13 -11.83
CA THR A 142 -12.08 27.17 -12.57
C THR A 142 -11.38 28.13 -11.61
N PHE A 143 -10.19 28.56 -12.02
CA PHE A 143 -9.55 29.74 -11.46
C PHE A 143 -9.46 30.82 -12.54
N GLY A 144 -10.16 31.95 -12.35
CA GLY A 144 -10.28 32.99 -13.38
C GLY A 144 -10.85 32.42 -14.68
N SER A 145 -10.07 32.53 -15.77
CA SER A 145 -10.43 32.01 -17.10
C SER A 145 -9.97 30.56 -17.34
N HIS A 146 -9.22 29.98 -16.43
CA HIS A 146 -8.61 28.66 -16.58
C HIS A 146 -9.46 27.58 -15.90
N LYS A 147 -9.80 26.55 -16.67
CA LYS A 147 -10.66 25.42 -16.24
C LYS A 147 -9.81 24.18 -16.04
N VAL A 148 -10.18 23.35 -15.06
CA VAL A 148 -9.66 21.98 -14.94
C VAL A 148 -10.05 21.21 -16.22
N PRO A 149 -9.14 20.45 -16.85
CA PRO A 149 -9.44 19.66 -18.04
C PRO A 149 -10.60 18.67 -17.81
N ASP A 150 -11.38 18.44 -18.86
CA ASP A 150 -12.40 17.39 -18.82
C ASP A 150 -11.72 16.02 -18.61
N GLY A 151 -12.35 15.13 -17.86
CA GLY A 151 -11.75 13.84 -17.46
C GLY A 151 -10.94 13.89 -16.15
N TRP A 152 -10.89 15.05 -15.48
CA TRP A 152 -10.23 15.17 -14.18
C TRP A 152 -11.26 15.36 -13.05
N MET A 153 -11.29 14.39 -12.12
CA MET A 153 -12.14 14.44 -10.93
C MET A 153 -11.41 15.19 -9.81
N ILE A 154 -12.12 16.03 -9.07
CA ILE A 154 -11.58 16.72 -7.89
C ILE A 154 -11.97 15.92 -6.64
N VAL A 155 -10.96 15.60 -5.84
CA VAL A 155 -11.11 15.06 -4.48
C VAL A 155 -10.39 15.99 -3.52
N ALA A 156 -11.06 16.43 -2.47
CA ALA A 156 -10.46 17.23 -1.41
C ALA A 156 -10.43 16.43 -0.10
N ALA A 157 -9.43 16.66 0.74
CA ALA A 157 -9.35 16.06 2.06
C ALA A 157 -9.17 17.12 3.14
N GLY A 158 -9.68 16.84 4.32
CA GLY A 158 -9.53 17.66 5.51
C GLY A 158 -9.57 16.85 6.78
N ASN A 159 -9.16 17.47 7.88
CA ASN A 159 -9.26 16.88 9.21
C ASN A 159 -10.38 17.57 9.99
N PRO A 160 -11.13 16.85 10.84
CA PRO A 160 -12.12 17.46 11.74
C PRO A 160 -11.47 18.46 12.71
N PRO A 161 -12.22 19.47 13.19
CA PRO A 161 -11.71 20.52 14.08
C PRO A 161 -11.11 20.01 15.39
N GLU A 162 -11.54 18.83 15.84
CA GLU A 162 -11.07 18.18 17.08
C GLU A 162 -9.57 17.89 17.04
N TYR A 163 -9.03 17.66 15.84
CA TYR A 163 -7.62 17.31 15.63
C TYR A 163 -6.73 18.53 15.34
N ASN A 164 -7.31 19.61 14.80
CA ASN A 164 -6.55 20.80 14.42
C ASN A 164 -7.35 22.07 14.67
N LYS A 165 -6.91 22.90 15.61
CA LYS A 165 -7.57 24.19 15.96
C LYS A 165 -7.54 25.23 14.84
N SER A 166 -6.67 25.08 13.87
CA SER A 166 -6.56 25.99 12.71
C SER A 166 -7.55 25.67 11.60
N VAL A 167 -8.30 24.59 11.76
CA VAL A 167 -9.27 24.11 10.79
C VAL A 167 -10.55 24.95 10.85
N ARG A 168 -11.12 25.20 9.69
CA ARG A 168 -12.41 25.85 9.53
C ARG A 168 -13.50 24.82 9.24
N GLU A 169 -14.65 25.03 9.83
CA GLU A 169 -15.85 24.29 9.46
C GLU A 169 -16.41 24.82 8.14
N PHE A 170 -16.87 23.87 7.30
CA PHE A 170 -17.56 24.24 6.06
C PHE A 170 -19.02 24.61 6.36
N ASP A 171 -19.48 25.68 5.73
CA ASP A 171 -20.87 26.06 5.78
C ASP A 171 -21.77 25.08 5.00
N ILE A 172 -23.08 25.13 5.28
CA ILE A 172 -24.07 24.27 4.64
C ILE A 172 -24.07 24.45 3.11
N VAL A 173 -23.82 25.67 2.64
CA VAL A 173 -23.82 25.99 1.20
C VAL A 173 -22.67 25.27 0.48
N THR A 174 -21.52 25.16 1.14
CA THR A 174 -20.37 24.42 0.62
C THR A 174 -20.63 22.92 0.67
N LEU A 175 -21.15 22.42 1.81
CA LEU A 175 -21.43 20.98 1.98
C LEU A 175 -22.49 20.47 0.99
N ASP A 176 -23.48 21.28 0.62
CA ASP A 176 -24.48 20.93 -0.41
C ASP A 176 -23.89 20.72 -1.80
N ARG A 177 -22.70 21.27 -2.07
CA ARG A 177 -22.05 21.24 -3.39
C ARG A 177 -20.96 20.20 -3.52
N VAL A 178 -20.61 19.54 -2.45
CA VAL A 178 -19.62 18.44 -2.41
C VAL A 178 -20.28 17.13 -1.98
N ARG A 179 -19.61 16.02 -2.20
CA ARG A 179 -19.97 14.72 -1.63
C ARG A 179 -19.06 14.47 -0.43
N LYS A 180 -19.57 14.73 0.76
CA LYS A 180 -18.83 14.51 2.01
C LYS A 180 -18.80 13.01 2.34
N ILE A 181 -17.61 12.49 2.63
CA ILE A 181 -17.34 11.14 3.11
C ILE A 181 -16.59 11.27 4.42
N ASP A 182 -17.21 10.85 5.52
CA ASP A 182 -16.57 10.79 6.83
C ASP A 182 -15.87 9.44 6.98
N ILE A 183 -14.56 9.47 7.25
CA ILE A 183 -13.70 8.28 7.36
C ILE A 183 -13.31 8.11 8.82
N GLU A 184 -13.39 6.89 9.30
CA GLU A 184 -13.00 6.48 10.64
C GLU A 184 -11.80 5.55 10.60
N ALA A 185 -10.99 5.57 11.66
CA ALA A 185 -9.89 4.66 11.83
C ALA A 185 -10.40 3.25 12.15
N ASP A 186 -9.94 2.26 11.41
CA ASP A 186 -10.34 0.86 11.56
C ASP A 186 -9.06 -0.01 11.59
N CYS A 187 -8.81 -0.65 12.73
CA CYS A 187 -7.64 -1.48 12.95
C CYS A 187 -7.62 -2.71 12.03
N ASP A 188 -8.77 -3.38 11.87
CA ASP A 188 -8.82 -4.61 11.08
C ASP A 188 -8.56 -4.34 9.59
N ILE A 189 -9.10 -3.25 9.07
CA ILE A 189 -8.84 -2.82 7.69
C ILE A 189 -7.39 -2.36 7.51
N TRP A 190 -6.84 -1.65 8.51
CA TRP A 190 -5.43 -1.28 8.45
C TRP A 190 -4.50 -2.50 8.53
N MET A 191 -4.86 -3.53 9.29
CA MET A 191 -4.11 -4.78 9.36
C MET A 191 -4.03 -5.49 8.00
N GLU A 192 -5.12 -5.49 7.19
CA GLU A 192 -5.07 -6.01 5.81
C GLU A 192 -4.03 -5.26 4.95
N TYR A 193 -4.00 -3.94 5.08
CA TYR A 193 -2.99 -3.10 4.41
C TYR A 193 -1.59 -3.38 4.92
N ALA A 194 -1.43 -3.46 6.24
CA ALA A 194 -0.16 -3.64 6.92
C ALA A 194 0.51 -4.98 6.54
N TRP A 195 -0.26 -6.04 6.40
CA TRP A 195 0.23 -7.32 5.87
C TRP A 195 0.76 -7.20 4.44
N LYS A 196 0.03 -6.49 3.56
CA LYS A 196 0.46 -6.29 2.16
C LYS A 196 1.73 -5.45 2.04
N HIS A 197 1.92 -4.50 2.96
CA HIS A 197 3.05 -3.57 2.97
C HIS A 197 4.17 -4.02 3.93
N GLN A 198 4.10 -5.27 4.41
CA GLN A 198 5.15 -5.86 5.24
C GLN A 198 5.47 -5.04 6.49
N VAL A 199 4.46 -4.52 7.16
CA VAL A 199 4.64 -3.90 8.47
C VAL A 199 5.25 -4.95 9.42
N HIS A 200 6.13 -4.51 10.32
CA HIS A 200 6.89 -5.38 11.21
C HIS A 200 6.00 -6.32 12.03
N GLY A 201 6.33 -7.62 12.08
CA GLY A 201 5.51 -8.65 12.72
C GLY A 201 5.19 -8.40 14.18
N ALA A 202 6.11 -7.81 14.95
CA ALA A 202 5.84 -7.44 16.34
C ALA A 202 4.70 -6.41 16.46
N ILE A 203 4.56 -5.47 15.51
CA ILE A 203 3.46 -4.50 15.49
C ILE A 203 2.14 -5.20 15.17
N LEU A 204 2.15 -6.06 14.14
CA LEU A 204 0.97 -6.83 13.74
C LEU A 204 0.49 -7.71 14.89
N SER A 205 1.40 -8.44 15.51
CA SER A 205 1.09 -9.32 16.64
C SER A 205 0.59 -8.55 17.87
N TYR A 206 1.21 -7.41 18.18
CA TYR A 206 0.76 -6.54 19.28
C TYR A 206 -0.66 -6.01 19.04
N LEU A 207 -0.92 -5.49 17.87
CA LEU A 207 -2.23 -4.91 17.53
C LEU A 207 -3.34 -5.97 17.38
N ASN A 208 -3.01 -7.20 17.07
CA ASN A 208 -3.96 -8.31 17.14
C ASN A 208 -4.45 -8.57 18.58
N ILE A 209 -3.59 -8.36 19.55
CA ILE A 209 -3.92 -8.54 20.99
C ILE A 209 -4.58 -7.27 21.55
N ARG A 210 -4.13 -6.09 21.12
CA ARG A 210 -4.51 -4.77 21.68
C ARG A 210 -4.95 -3.80 20.58
N LYS A 211 -6.08 -4.09 19.95
CA LYS A 211 -6.65 -3.26 18.87
C LYS A 211 -6.96 -1.83 19.29
N GLU A 212 -7.29 -1.64 20.57
CA GLU A 212 -7.57 -0.33 21.16
C GLU A 212 -6.37 0.63 21.12
N ASP A 213 -5.17 0.13 21.05
CA ASP A 213 -3.93 0.92 20.98
C ASP A 213 -3.55 1.35 19.55
N PHE A 214 -4.32 0.92 18.54
CA PHE A 214 -4.08 1.25 17.13
C PHE A 214 -4.21 2.74 16.84
N TYR A 215 -5.28 3.36 17.30
CA TYR A 215 -5.56 4.77 17.06
C TYR A 215 -6.13 5.41 18.32
N ARG A 216 -5.37 6.33 18.91
CA ARG A 216 -5.78 7.08 20.10
C ARG A 216 -5.37 8.55 19.93
N VAL A 217 -6.26 9.47 20.26
CA VAL A 217 -5.95 10.90 20.31
C VAL A 217 -6.54 11.46 21.59
N GLU A 218 -5.68 11.94 22.47
CA GLU A 218 -6.04 12.49 23.77
C GLU A 218 -5.54 13.92 23.88
N ASN A 219 -6.44 14.82 24.22
CA ASN A 219 -6.12 16.21 24.52
C ASN A 219 -6.23 16.40 26.03
N THR A 220 -5.10 16.52 26.70
CA THR A 220 -5.03 16.75 28.15
C THR A 220 -4.52 18.16 28.44
N VAL A 221 -4.48 18.54 29.72
CA VAL A 221 -3.91 19.80 30.19
C VAL A 221 -2.39 19.83 29.93
N ASP A 222 -1.74 18.66 30.00
CA ASP A 222 -0.29 18.50 29.84
C ASP A 222 0.18 18.42 28.39
N GLY A 223 -0.75 18.28 27.44
CA GLY A 223 -0.42 18.23 26.01
C GLY A 223 -1.37 17.41 25.18
N LYS A 224 -0.95 17.19 23.93
CA LYS A 224 -1.64 16.31 22.99
C LYS A 224 -0.86 15.00 22.88
N PHE A 225 -1.52 13.91 23.19
CA PHE A 225 -0.96 12.57 23.07
C PHE A 225 -1.72 11.83 21.99
N PHE A 226 -1.00 11.16 21.10
CA PHE A 226 -1.65 10.47 20.00
C PHE A 226 -0.85 9.27 19.49
N VAL A 227 -1.60 8.28 19.03
CA VAL A 227 -1.12 7.13 18.26
C VAL A 227 -1.91 7.11 16.96
N THR A 228 -1.23 6.95 15.83
CA THR A 228 -1.86 6.92 14.51
C THR A 228 -1.32 5.76 13.67
N ALA A 229 -2.05 5.37 12.65
CA ALA A 229 -1.59 4.36 11.68
C ALA A 229 -0.23 4.71 11.06
N ARG A 230 -0.01 5.99 10.72
CA ARG A 230 1.29 6.48 10.23
C ARG A 230 2.42 6.27 11.24
N GLY A 231 2.15 6.54 12.53
CA GLY A 231 3.15 6.32 13.58
C GLY A 231 3.60 4.85 13.67
N TRP A 232 2.67 3.91 13.53
CA TRP A 232 2.98 2.47 13.48
C TRP A 232 3.78 2.09 12.23
N GLU A 233 3.45 2.65 11.09
CA GLU A 233 4.12 2.37 9.82
C GLU A 233 5.56 2.91 9.81
N ASP A 234 5.75 4.16 10.23
CA ASP A 234 7.07 4.78 10.34
C ASP A 234 7.96 4.04 11.37
N LEU A 235 7.38 3.64 12.51
CA LEU A 235 8.06 2.81 13.51
C LEU A 235 8.49 1.47 12.92
N SER A 236 7.63 0.80 12.15
CA SER A 236 7.93 -0.46 11.48
C SER A 236 9.18 -0.39 10.62
N GLU A 237 9.29 0.63 9.77
CA GLU A 237 10.45 0.79 8.88
C GLU A 237 11.76 1.00 9.66
N LEU A 238 11.66 1.71 10.78
CA LEU A 238 12.82 1.92 11.62
C LEU A 238 13.20 0.67 12.42
N LEU A 239 12.24 -0.08 12.97
CA LEU A 239 12.49 -1.36 13.65
C LEU A 239 13.24 -2.34 12.73
N LYS A 240 12.78 -2.55 11.52
CA LYS A 240 13.45 -3.38 10.51
C LYS A 240 14.90 -2.94 10.24
N SER A 241 15.15 -1.64 10.26
CA SER A 241 16.50 -1.10 10.06
C SER A 241 17.38 -1.32 11.28
N TYR A 242 16.84 -1.14 12.50
CA TYR A 242 17.54 -1.37 13.75
C TYR A 242 17.92 -2.84 13.93
N GLU A 243 17.02 -3.76 13.56
CA GLU A 243 17.31 -5.20 13.60
C GLU A 243 18.45 -5.58 12.64
N ARG A 244 18.42 -5.09 11.40
CA ARG A 244 19.52 -5.33 10.45
C ARG A 244 20.85 -4.80 10.92
N LEU A 245 20.85 -3.65 11.62
CA LEU A 245 22.03 -3.01 12.16
C LEU A 245 22.39 -3.51 13.57
N LYS A 246 21.56 -4.37 14.17
CA LYS A 246 21.68 -4.89 15.53
C LYS A 246 21.73 -3.77 16.58
N ILE A 247 20.96 -2.70 16.38
CA ILE A 247 20.81 -1.59 17.31
C ILE A 247 19.68 -1.91 18.28
N PRO A 248 19.86 -1.76 19.60
CA PRO A 248 18.78 -2.02 20.56
C PRO A 248 17.66 -0.98 20.45
N VAL A 249 16.42 -1.43 20.54
CA VAL A 249 15.23 -0.58 20.58
C VAL A 249 14.95 -0.16 22.02
N SER A 250 14.72 1.13 22.23
CA SER A 250 14.43 1.73 23.54
C SER A 250 13.05 2.38 23.58
N ASP A 251 12.49 2.55 24.78
CA ASP A 251 11.23 3.30 24.99
C ASP A 251 11.32 4.71 24.39
N GLN A 252 12.46 5.38 24.55
CA GLN A 252 12.69 6.73 24.01
C GLN A 252 12.58 6.78 22.47
N LEU A 253 12.90 5.69 21.77
CA LEU A 253 12.73 5.60 20.34
C LEU A 253 11.24 5.46 20.00
N VAL A 254 10.56 4.52 20.65
CA VAL A 254 9.17 4.19 20.34
C VAL A 254 8.25 5.39 20.59
N ILE A 255 8.46 6.13 21.70
CA ILE A 255 7.65 7.30 22.04
C ILE A 255 7.75 8.44 21.01
N GLN A 256 8.81 8.50 20.20
CA GLN A 256 8.95 9.49 19.15
C GLN A 256 7.94 9.26 18.00
N PHE A 257 7.47 8.04 17.83
CA PHE A 257 6.48 7.66 16.81
C PHE A 257 5.08 7.50 17.38
N LEU A 258 5.00 6.84 18.57
CA LEU A 258 3.73 6.60 19.24
C LEU A 258 3.53 7.61 20.37
N GLN A 259 3.46 8.85 20.14
CA GLN A 259 3.45 9.98 21.06
C GLN A 259 2.42 9.88 22.22
N GLN A 260 2.31 8.69 22.82
CA GLN A 260 1.50 8.35 23.97
C GLN A 260 2.30 7.35 24.83
N GLU A 261 2.74 7.80 26.03
CA GLU A 261 3.68 7.07 26.89
C GLU A 261 3.19 5.69 27.29
N GLU A 262 1.92 5.55 27.58
CA GLU A 262 1.34 4.26 27.99
C GLU A 262 1.44 3.22 26.87
N VAL A 263 1.05 3.59 25.66
CA VAL A 263 1.10 2.69 24.49
C VAL A 263 2.55 2.40 24.10
N ALA A 264 3.41 3.41 24.11
CA ALA A 264 4.83 3.24 23.79
C ALA A 264 5.52 2.28 24.77
N GLY A 265 5.29 2.44 26.07
CA GLY A 265 5.84 1.54 27.08
C GLY A 265 5.32 0.10 26.97
N LYS A 266 4.00 -0.07 26.75
CA LYS A 266 3.40 -1.38 26.51
C LYS A 266 3.98 -2.07 25.28
N PHE A 267 4.09 -1.33 24.17
CA PHE A 267 4.65 -1.89 22.95
C PHE A 267 6.12 -2.23 23.09
N THR A 268 6.93 -1.39 23.75
CA THR A 268 8.36 -1.70 23.95
C THR A 268 8.57 -2.94 24.81
N ALA A 269 7.80 -3.09 25.88
CA ALA A 269 7.84 -4.30 26.69
C ALA A 269 7.46 -5.54 25.88
N TYR A 270 6.39 -5.42 25.06
CA TYR A 270 5.97 -6.48 24.15
C TYR A 270 7.04 -6.82 23.11
N TYR A 271 7.68 -5.83 22.49
CA TYR A 271 8.74 -6.01 21.51
C TYR A 271 9.96 -6.74 22.08
N GLN A 272 10.33 -6.43 23.32
CA GLN A 272 11.41 -7.15 24.03
C GLN A 272 11.06 -8.63 24.22
N LEU A 273 9.82 -8.93 24.62
CA LEU A 273 9.32 -10.31 24.72
C LEU A 273 9.26 -11.00 23.36
N TYR A 274 8.75 -10.32 22.34
CA TYR A 274 8.69 -10.83 20.97
C TYR A 274 10.08 -11.25 20.47
N THR A 275 11.08 -10.40 20.64
CA THR A 275 12.46 -10.69 20.23
C THR A 275 13.05 -11.85 21.03
N LYS A 276 12.79 -11.87 22.34
CA LYS A 276 13.26 -12.95 23.23
C LYS A 276 12.63 -14.28 22.84
N TYR A 277 11.31 -14.33 22.66
CA TYR A 277 10.61 -15.57 22.27
C TYR A 277 11.05 -16.04 20.88
N GLY A 278 11.31 -15.14 19.95
CA GLY A 278 11.84 -15.50 18.63
C GLY A 278 13.15 -16.29 18.72
N GLN A 279 14.03 -15.90 19.66
CA GLN A 279 15.29 -16.62 19.93
C GLN A 279 15.06 -17.89 20.77
N ASP A 280 14.28 -17.80 21.83
CA ASP A 280 14.02 -18.91 22.75
C ASP A 280 13.32 -20.08 22.06
N TYR A 281 12.39 -19.81 21.15
CA TYR A 281 11.67 -20.86 20.40
C TYR A 281 12.43 -21.35 19.16
N GLY A 282 13.41 -20.59 18.65
CA GLY A 282 14.15 -20.96 17.45
C GLY A 282 13.23 -21.09 16.24
N ILE A 283 12.37 -20.10 16.00
CA ILE A 283 11.29 -20.13 14.97
C ILE A 283 11.83 -20.46 13.58
N CYS A 284 12.97 -19.87 13.18
CA CYS A 284 13.56 -20.15 11.87
C CYS A 284 13.99 -21.62 11.75
N GLU A 285 14.65 -22.14 12.76
CA GLU A 285 15.13 -23.55 12.80
C GLU A 285 13.98 -24.54 12.83
N LEU A 286 12.89 -24.19 13.54
CA LEU A 286 11.65 -24.96 13.57
C LEU A 286 11.02 -25.06 12.17
N LEU A 287 10.86 -23.92 11.50
CA LEU A 287 10.24 -23.88 10.18
C LEU A 287 11.12 -24.52 9.11
N ASP A 288 12.44 -24.34 9.19
CA ASP A 288 13.39 -24.97 8.25
C ASP A 288 13.56 -26.48 8.51
N GLY A 289 13.03 -26.98 9.64
CA GLY A 289 13.11 -28.40 10.01
C GLY A 289 14.51 -28.85 10.42
N THR A 290 15.35 -27.89 10.84
CA THR A 290 16.71 -28.17 11.34
C THR A 290 16.76 -28.37 12.85
N LEU A 291 15.65 -28.07 13.55
CA LEU A 291 15.52 -28.29 14.98
C LEU A 291 15.40 -29.78 15.31
N PRO A 292 16.25 -30.35 16.20
CA PRO A 292 16.11 -31.75 16.62
C PRO A 292 14.75 -32.02 17.29
N GLU A 293 14.20 -33.21 17.07
CA GLU A 293 12.85 -33.59 17.58
C GLU A 293 12.74 -33.47 19.12
N GLU A 294 13.80 -33.77 19.86
CA GLU A 294 13.82 -33.61 21.33
C GLU A 294 13.63 -32.12 21.71
N ARG A 295 14.32 -31.19 21.02
CA ARG A 295 14.17 -29.77 21.24
C ARG A 295 12.83 -29.24 20.77
N LYS A 296 12.27 -29.79 19.66
CA LYS A 296 10.93 -29.44 19.19
C LYS A 296 9.90 -29.76 20.27
N ALA A 297 9.94 -30.97 20.86
CA ALA A 297 9.06 -31.37 21.95
C ALA A 297 9.20 -30.48 23.19
N GLU A 298 10.45 -30.07 23.54
CA GLU A 298 10.70 -29.13 24.62
C GLU A 298 10.04 -27.77 24.35
N LYS A 299 10.14 -27.22 23.10
CA LYS A 299 9.51 -25.95 22.71
C LYS A 299 7.99 -26.04 22.69
N GLN A 300 7.43 -27.16 22.24
CA GLN A 300 6.00 -27.42 22.32
C GLN A 300 5.50 -27.42 23.76
N GLN A 301 6.21 -28.12 24.66
CA GLN A 301 5.85 -28.13 26.08
C GLN A 301 5.99 -26.73 26.74
N MET A 302 6.98 -25.95 26.30
CA MET A 302 7.15 -24.56 26.74
C MET A 302 5.97 -23.71 26.27
N ALA A 303 5.55 -23.84 25.04
CA ALA A 303 4.39 -23.13 24.49
C ALA A 303 3.07 -23.48 25.19
N VAL A 304 2.84 -24.78 25.48
CA VAL A 304 1.66 -25.25 26.23
C VAL A 304 1.58 -24.61 27.61
N ASN A 305 2.72 -24.48 28.30
CA ASN A 305 2.82 -23.91 29.65
C ASN A 305 2.88 -22.38 29.66
N GLY A 306 3.05 -21.76 28.50
CA GLY A 306 3.14 -20.32 28.33
C GLY A 306 1.82 -19.59 28.67
N GLY A 307 1.93 -18.36 29.16
CA GLY A 307 0.79 -17.49 29.36
C GLY A 307 0.11 -17.09 28.04
N PHE A 308 -1.08 -16.49 28.14
CA PHE A 308 -1.86 -16.03 26.97
C PHE A 308 -1.02 -15.18 26.01
N GLU A 309 -0.33 -14.15 26.50
CA GLU A 309 0.48 -13.26 25.65
C GLU A 309 1.64 -14.01 24.96
N GLU A 310 2.28 -14.98 25.63
CA GLU A 310 3.36 -15.78 25.05
C GLU A 310 2.86 -16.65 23.90
N ARG A 311 1.75 -17.36 24.11
CA ARG A 311 1.14 -18.26 23.12
C ARG A 311 0.75 -17.51 21.84
N PHE A 312 0.12 -16.33 21.98
CA PHE A 312 -0.22 -15.47 20.86
C PHE A 312 1.01 -14.86 20.18
N THR A 313 2.04 -14.52 20.96
CA THR A 313 3.32 -14.02 20.42
C THR A 313 4.02 -15.08 19.56
N VAL A 314 4.06 -16.34 20.02
CA VAL A 314 4.65 -17.45 19.25
C VAL A 314 3.88 -17.67 17.95
N THR A 315 2.56 -17.61 17.99
CA THR A 315 1.72 -17.68 16.79
C THR A 315 2.02 -16.54 15.81
N GLY A 316 2.18 -15.32 16.31
CA GLY A 316 2.57 -14.16 15.51
C GLY A 316 3.97 -14.30 14.89
N LEU A 317 4.94 -14.82 15.64
CA LEU A 317 6.29 -15.10 15.14
C LEU A 317 6.29 -16.13 14.00
N LEU A 318 5.48 -17.17 14.10
CA LEU A 318 5.33 -18.17 13.03
C LEU A 318 4.72 -17.53 11.76
N LEU A 319 3.69 -16.69 11.93
CA LEU A 319 3.05 -15.97 10.83
C LEU A 319 4.03 -15.04 10.12
N ASP A 320 4.80 -14.26 10.88
CA ASP A 320 5.79 -13.32 10.36
C ASP A 320 6.89 -14.04 9.56
N ALA A 321 7.44 -15.10 10.15
CA ALA A 321 8.45 -15.91 9.48
C ALA A 321 7.94 -16.61 8.22
N LEU A 322 6.69 -17.03 8.18
CA LEU A 322 6.05 -17.57 6.97
C LEU A 322 5.84 -16.49 5.92
N ASN A 323 5.35 -15.32 6.33
CA ASN A 323 5.14 -14.19 5.42
C ASN A 323 6.44 -13.82 4.69
N ASP A 324 7.57 -13.75 5.39
CA ASP A 324 8.88 -13.45 4.79
C ASP A 324 9.29 -14.48 3.73
N ARG A 325 9.01 -15.77 3.97
CA ARG A 325 9.32 -16.83 3.01
C ARG A 325 8.45 -16.73 1.76
N PHE A 326 7.15 -16.56 1.92
CA PHE A 326 6.23 -16.41 0.78
C PHE A 326 6.43 -15.09 0.03
N GLU A 327 6.85 -14.03 0.72
CA GLU A 327 7.28 -12.78 0.06
C GLU A 327 8.49 -13.02 -0.84
N THR A 328 9.48 -13.76 -0.35
CA THR A 328 10.67 -14.10 -1.14
C THR A 328 10.27 -14.90 -2.39
N VAL A 329 9.38 -15.86 -2.28
CA VAL A 329 8.87 -16.64 -3.42
C VAL A 329 8.14 -15.75 -4.42
N SER A 330 7.23 -14.89 -3.93
CA SER A 330 6.47 -13.95 -4.77
C SER A 330 7.38 -12.96 -5.50
N GLU A 331 8.42 -12.46 -4.81
CA GLU A 331 9.40 -11.54 -5.43
C GLU A 331 10.24 -12.25 -6.49
N LEU A 332 10.65 -13.49 -6.27
CA LEU A 332 11.32 -14.31 -7.28
C LEU A 332 10.43 -14.53 -8.51
N GLU A 333 9.15 -14.81 -8.31
CA GLU A 333 8.19 -14.97 -9.39
C GLU A 333 8.04 -13.70 -10.24
N LYS A 334 7.87 -12.55 -9.61
CA LYS A 334 7.77 -11.26 -10.31
C LYS A 334 9.04 -10.94 -11.11
N ARG A 335 10.21 -11.23 -10.55
CA ARG A 335 11.50 -11.07 -11.23
C ARG A 335 11.64 -12.00 -12.43
N LEU A 336 11.24 -13.25 -12.30
CA LEU A 336 11.27 -14.22 -13.38
C LEU A 336 10.29 -13.87 -14.50
N HIS A 337 9.09 -13.41 -14.19
CA HIS A 337 8.15 -12.92 -15.20
C HIS A 337 8.72 -11.74 -15.97
N MET A 338 9.31 -10.76 -15.29
CA MET A 338 9.94 -9.61 -15.93
C MET A 338 11.11 -10.04 -16.84
N LEU A 339 11.95 -10.95 -16.38
CA LEU A 339 13.08 -11.48 -17.18
C LEU A 339 12.58 -12.29 -18.39
N HIS A 340 11.54 -13.13 -18.20
CA HIS A 340 10.92 -13.89 -19.29
C HIS A 340 10.37 -12.97 -20.38
N ASP A 341 9.64 -11.92 -19.99
CA ASP A 341 9.08 -10.96 -20.94
C ASP A 341 10.17 -10.20 -21.69
N ALA A 342 11.24 -9.82 -20.99
CA ALA A 342 12.40 -9.20 -21.60
C ALA A 342 13.08 -10.12 -22.61
N LEU A 343 13.27 -11.41 -22.29
CA LEU A 343 13.87 -12.40 -23.19
C LEU A 343 12.96 -12.71 -24.38
N LYS A 344 11.64 -12.77 -24.17
CA LYS A 344 10.66 -12.93 -25.24
C LYS A 344 10.67 -11.75 -26.22
N TYR A 345 10.77 -10.54 -25.69
CA TYR A 345 10.92 -9.34 -26.50
C TYR A 345 12.24 -9.36 -27.27
N TRP A 346 13.37 -9.67 -26.61
CA TRP A 346 14.68 -9.77 -27.25
C TRP A 346 14.72 -10.83 -28.37
N LYS A 347 14.00 -11.94 -28.24
CA LYS A 347 13.90 -12.96 -29.31
C LYS A 347 13.43 -12.36 -30.64
N ASN A 348 12.52 -11.39 -30.60
CA ASN A 348 11.91 -10.75 -31.76
C ASN A 348 12.51 -9.36 -32.07
N TYR A 349 13.51 -8.94 -31.28
CA TYR A 349 14.13 -7.62 -31.39
C TYR A 349 14.87 -7.45 -32.70
N GLN A 350 14.58 -6.37 -33.44
CA GLN A 350 15.29 -6.00 -34.69
C GLN A 350 16.07 -4.71 -34.42
N PRO A 351 17.38 -4.76 -34.23
CA PRO A 351 18.18 -3.55 -34.04
C PRO A 351 18.23 -2.70 -35.32
N GLU A 352 18.20 -1.38 -35.14
CA GLU A 352 18.36 -0.43 -36.26
C GLU A 352 19.72 -0.55 -36.96
N LYS A 353 20.74 -1.04 -36.27
CA LYS A 353 22.08 -1.31 -36.78
C LYS A 353 22.37 -2.81 -36.78
N LYS A 354 22.78 -3.32 -37.92
CA LYS A 354 23.22 -4.73 -38.10
C LYS A 354 24.62 -4.95 -37.50
N GLU A 355 24.80 -4.79 -36.22
CA GLU A 355 26.04 -5.20 -35.54
C GLU A 355 25.81 -6.49 -34.74
N ASN A 356 26.86 -7.30 -34.63
CA ASN A 356 26.84 -8.69 -34.18
C ASN A 356 26.54 -8.91 -32.69
N ASP A 357 26.23 -7.86 -31.90
CA ASP A 357 26.04 -7.93 -30.44
C ASP A 357 24.66 -7.44 -30.02
N CYS A 358 23.68 -8.15 -30.48
CA CYS A 358 22.25 -7.81 -30.30
C CYS A 358 21.78 -7.81 -28.84
N LEU A 359 22.44 -8.52 -27.92
CA LEU A 359 22.06 -8.55 -26.50
C LEU A 359 22.61 -7.34 -25.75
N ALA A 360 23.83 -6.91 -26.03
CA ALA A 360 24.42 -5.71 -25.44
C ALA A 360 23.61 -4.44 -25.76
N ASP A 361 23.24 -4.28 -27.04
CA ASP A 361 22.38 -3.15 -27.47
C ASP A 361 21.02 -3.16 -26.75
N PHE A 362 20.42 -4.33 -26.64
CA PHE A 362 19.15 -4.50 -25.90
C PHE A 362 19.28 -4.16 -24.42
N ILE A 363 20.35 -4.58 -23.76
CA ILE A 363 20.63 -4.24 -22.36
C ILE A 363 20.77 -2.73 -22.20
N GLN A 364 21.50 -2.08 -23.11
CA GLN A 364 21.70 -0.63 -23.06
C GLN A 364 20.38 0.13 -23.26
N GLU A 365 19.53 -0.32 -24.18
CA GLU A 365 18.20 0.23 -24.37
C GLU A 365 17.34 0.11 -23.10
N LYS A 366 17.32 -1.07 -22.46
CA LYS A 366 16.59 -1.27 -21.20
C LYS A 366 17.09 -0.39 -20.06
N LYS A 367 18.40 -0.19 -19.95
CA LYS A 367 18.99 0.73 -18.97
C LYS A 367 18.57 2.18 -19.23
N ASN A 368 18.58 2.61 -20.49
CA ASN A 368 18.15 3.95 -20.86
C ASN A 368 16.66 4.16 -20.57
N GLN A 369 15.80 3.20 -20.90
CA GLN A 369 14.37 3.23 -20.58
C GLN A 369 14.12 3.31 -19.08
N ARG A 370 14.87 2.53 -18.27
CA ARG A 370 14.82 2.60 -16.82
C ARG A 370 15.21 3.98 -16.31
N GLN A 371 16.32 4.55 -16.80
CA GLN A 371 16.79 5.87 -16.37
C GLN A 371 15.74 6.94 -16.63
N VAL A 372 15.14 6.95 -17.82
CA VAL A 372 14.06 7.90 -18.16
C VAL A 372 12.85 7.75 -17.24
N ARG A 373 12.44 6.52 -16.94
CA ARG A 373 11.31 6.25 -16.03
C ARG A 373 11.62 6.63 -14.58
N GLN A 374 12.88 6.44 -14.15
CA GLN A 374 13.34 6.83 -12.81
C GLN A 374 13.39 8.35 -12.67
N ASP A 375 13.96 9.06 -13.65
CA ASP A 375 14.06 10.52 -13.65
C ASP A 375 12.68 11.20 -13.74
N SER A 376 11.72 10.55 -14.38
CA SER A 376 10.33 11.01 -14.45
C SER A 376 9.46 10.63 -13.23
N GLY A 377 10.04 9.94 -12.23
CA GLY A 377 9.32 9.51 -11.03
C GLY A 377 8.21 8.46 -11.30
N MET A 378 8.32 7.71 -12.40
CA MET A 378 7.35 6.68 -12.81
C MET A 378 7.65 5.29 -12.25
N LEU A 379 8.76 5.12 -11.52
CA LEU A 379 9.15 3.84 -10.92
C LEU A 379 9.06 3.90 -9.40
N THR A 380 8.40 2.93 -8.83
CA THR A 380 8.50 2.67 -7.39
C THR A 380 9.90 2.14 -7.03
N VAL A 381 10.29 2.26 -5.78
CA VAL A 381 11.59 1.74 -5.30
C VAL A 381 11.73 0.23 -5.54
N GLN A 382 10.63 -0.52 -5.40
CA GLN A 382 10.63 -1.96 -5.64
C GLN A 382 10.75 -2.30 -7.12
N GLU A 383 10.04 -1.61 -7.99
CA GLU A 383 10.17 -1.79 -9.45
C GLU A 383 11.58 -1.44 -9.93
N ALA A 384 12.15 -0.36 -9.44
CA ALA A 384 13.53 0.02 -9.76
C ALA A 384 14.55 -1.07 -9.36
N LYS A 385 14.34 -1.72 -8.20
CA LYS A 385 15.16 -2.85 -7.75
C LYS A 385 14.99 -4.09 -8.65
N ARG A 386 13.74 -4.38 -9.08
CA ARG A 386 13.47 -5.51 -10.00
C ARG A 386 14.08 -5.29 -11.37
N GLU A 387 13.92 -4.08 -11.93
CA GLU A 387 14.55 -3.72 -13.22
C GLU A 387 16.07 -3.76 -13.14
N GLN A 388 16.66 -3.35 -12.01
CA GLN A 388 18.10 -3.47 -11.78
C GLN A 388 18.57 -4.92 -11.72
N TRP A 389 17.83 -5.77 -11.02
CA TRP A 389 18.12 -7.20 -10.96
C TRP A 389 18.04 -7.83 -12.37
N MET A 390 16.98 -7.53 -13.13
CA MET A 390 16.80 -8.02 -14.51
C MET A 390 17.97 -7.60 -15.41
N ALA A 391 18.38 -6.32 -15.36
CA ALA A 391 19.51 -5.83 -16.13
C ALA A 391 20.81 -6.59 -15.77
N GLY A 392 21.07 -6.80 -14.48
CA GLY A 392 22.23 -7.58 -14.03
C GLY A 392 22.20 -9.04 -14.47
N ARG A 393 21.01 -9.67 -14.55
CA ARG A 393 20.87 -11.03 -15.10
C ARG A 393 21.14 -11.09 -16.61
N LEU A 394 20.62 -10.13 -17.36
CA LEU A 394 20.89 -10.03 -18.80
C LEU A 394 22.38 -9.82 -19.07
N GLU A 395 23.07 -8.99 -18.28
CA GLU A 395 24.53 -8.81 -18.37
C GLU A 395 25.30 -10.11 -18.06
N ALA A 396 24.88 -10.84 -17.04
CA ALA A 396 25.46 -12.14 -16.71
C ALA A 396 25.29 -13.16 -17.85
N TYR A 397 24.14 -13.16 -18.51
CA TYR A 397 23.89 -13.99 -19.69
C TYR A 397 24.75 -13.57 -20.88
N GLU A 398 24.90 -12.27 -21.13
CA GLU A 398 25.77 -11.73 -22.16
C GLU A 398 27.23 -12.18 -21.96
N GLN A 399 27.74 -12.06 -20.74
CA GLN A 399 29.07 -12.47 -20.40
C GLN A 399 29.28 -13.98 -20.61
N ARG A 400 28.36 -14.82 -20.18
CA ARG A 400 28.38 -16.27 -20.40
C ARG A 400 28.39 -16.61 -21.91
N LEU A 401 27.64 -15.88 -22.74
CA LEU A 401 27.64 -16.07 -24.20
C LEU A 401 29.00 -15.68 -24.83
N LYS A 402 29.62 -14.60 -24.35
CA LYS A 402 30.96 -14.17 -24.78
C LYS A 402 32.03 -15.22 -24.42
N GLU A 403 32.00 -15.73 -23.21
CA GLU A 403 32.91 -16.80 -22.75
C GLU A 403 32.72 -18.09 -23.53
N ALA A 404 31.49 -18.41 -23.93
CA ALA A 404 31.19 -19.55 -24.78
C ALA A 404 31.46 -19.31 -26.28
N HIS A 405 31.93 -18.12 -26.66
CA HIS A 405 32.20 -17.71 -28.06
C HIS A 405 30.97 -17.82 -28.99
N ILE A 406 29.76 -17.72 -28.45
CA ILE A 406 28.49 -17.81 -29.18
C ILE A 406 28.17 -16.45 -29.79
N ARG A 407 28.10 -16.38 -31.12
CA ARG A 407 27.76 -15.17 -31.88
C ARG A 407 26.41 -15.25 -32.58
N SER A 408 25.85 -16.46 -32.74
CA SER A 408 24.54 -16.65 -33.33
C SER A 408 23.46 -16.33 -32.29
N ARG A 409 22.50 -15.49 -32.68
CA ARG A 409 21.37 -15.13 -31.83
C ARG A 409 20.47 -16.33 -31.48
N GLU A 410 20.25 -17.21 -32.44
CA GLU A 410 19.42 -18.39 -32.24
C GLU A 410 20.08 -19.38 -31.27
N GLU A 411 21.36 -19.62 -31.43
CA GLU A 411 22.16 -20.45 -30.54
C GLU A 411 22.25 -19.82 -29.12
N GLY A 412 22.46 -18.49 -29.08
CA GLY A 412 22.49 -17.72 -27.85
C GLY A 412 21.15 -17.81 -27.07
N PHE A 413 20.03 -17.72 -27.79
CA PHE A 413 18.71 -17.84 -27.19
C PHE A 413 18.46 -19.23 -26.57
N GLU A 414 18.86 -20.31 -27.26
CA GLU A 414 18.72 -21.67 -26.72
C GLU A 414 19.59 -21.88 -25.46
N LYS A 415 20.79 -21.30 -25.42
CA LYS A 415 21.62 -21.35 -24.19
C LYS A 415 21.01 -20.56 -23.04
N ILE A 416 20.54 -19.34 -23.31
CA ILE A 416 19.86 -18.50 -22.31
C ILE A 416 18.61 -19.21 -21.80
N ARG A 417 17.86 -19.89 -22.65
CA ARG A 417 16.70 -20.69 -22.24
C ARG A 417 17.08 -21.77 -21.22
N GLY A 418 18.24 -22.44 -21.41
CA GLY A 418 18.75 -23.39 -20.42
C GLY A 418 19.06 -22.74 -19.07
N TRP A 419 19.77 -21.59 -19.08
CA TRP A 419 20.10 -20.87 -17.85
C TRP A 419 18.86 -20.27 -17.17
N PHE A 420 17.88 -19.81 -17.93
CA PHE A 420 16.60 -19.36 -17.39
C PHE A 420 15.84 -20.52 -16.72
N ALA A 421 15.93 -21.74 -17.27
CA ALA A 421 15.32 -22.91 -16.64
C ALA A 421 15.94 -23.22 -15.26
N GLU A 422 17.25 -22.98 -15.08
CA GLU A 422 17.91 -23.11 -13.76
C GLU A 422 17.32 -22.13 -12.73
N GLU A 423 17.03 -20.88 -13.14
CA GLU A 423 16.39 -19.88 -12.28
C GLU A 423 14.96 -20.28 -11.92
N VAL A 424 14.22 -20.88 -12.85
CA VAL A 424 12.86 -21.40 -12.59
C VAL A 424 12.90 -22.55 -11.59
N GLU A 425 13.85 -23.47 -11.71
CA GLU A 425 14.03 -24.55 -10.74
C GLU A 425 14.40 -24.04 -9.36
N HIS A 426 15.23 -22.97 -9.28
CA HIS A 426 15.52 -22.32 -8.00
C HIS A 426 14.26 -21.72 -7.36
N LYS A 427 13.38 -21.08 -8.15
CA LYS A 427 12.08 -20.59 -7.65
C LYS A 427 11.20 -21.72 -7.15
N LYS A 428 11.10 -22.83 -7.88
CA LYS A 428 10.31 -24.00 -7.45
C LYS A 428 10.83 -24.60 -6.16
N ALA A 429 12.15 -24.70 -6.00
CA ALA A 429 12.76 -25.16 -4.76
C ALA A 429 12.42 -24.26 -3.58
N ALA A 430 12.48 -22.93 -3.75
CA ALA A 430 12.09 -21.97 -2.72
C ALA A 430 10.60 -22.08 -2.37
N GLU A 431 9.73 -22.28 -3.37
CA GLU A 431 8.29 -22.47 -3.21
C GLU A 431 7.97 -23.76 -2.43
N THR A 432 8.62 -24.84 -2.77
CA THR A 432 8.49 -26.12 -2.05
C THR A 432 8.96 -26.00 -0.60
N ALA A 433 10.08 -25.31 -0.37
CA ALA A 433 10.58 -25.06 0.97
C ALA A 433 9.61 -24.20 1.81
N ALA A 434 9.02 -23.16 1.21
CA ALA A 434 8.00 -22.33 1.88
C ALA A 434 6.75 -23.16 2.25
N GLY A 435 6.29 -24.05 1.37
CA GLY A 435 5.20 -24.98 1.67
C GLY A 435 5.52 -25.92 2.82
N GLN A 436 6.72 -26.50 2.85
CA GLN A 436 7.16 -27.32 3.98
C GLN A 436 7.22 -26.54 5.30
N CYS A 437 7.62 -25.25 5.27
CA CYS A 437 7.56 -24.39 6.44
C CYS A 437 6.12 -24.20 6.93
N LEU A 438 5.17 -24.02 6.01
CA LEU A 438 3.74 -23.92 6.34
C LEU A 438 3.22 -25.19 7.04
N ASP A 439 3.53 -26.35 6.51
CA ASP A 439 3.12 -27.63 7.10
C ASP A 439 3.73 -27.83 8.50
N ARG A 440 5.00 -27.44 8.71
CA ARG A 440 5.65 -27.52 10.02
C ARG A 440 5.05 -26.54 11.03
N ALA A 441 4.65 -25.36 10.58
CA ALA A 441 3.95 -24.40 11.45
C ALA A 441 2.61 -24.96 11.91
N PHE A 442 1.81 -25.53 11.01
CA PHE A 442 0.57 -26.22 11.39
C PHE A 442 0.82 -27.35 12.37
N SER A 443 1.78 -28.23 12.08
CA SER A 443 2.13 -29.35 12.98
C SER A 443 2.52 -28.86 14.37
N PHE A 444 3.34 -27.81 14.46
CA PHE A 444 3.75 -27.26 15.75
C PHE A 444 2.56 -26.70 16.54
N LEU A 445 1.69 -25.93 15.89
CA LEU A 445 0.51 -25.34 16.54
C LEU A 445 -0.51 -26.40 16.94
N GLU A 446 -0.71 -27.41 16.10
CA GLU A 446 -1.62 -28.54 16.38
C GLU A 446 -1.14 -29.33 17.60
N ASP A 447 0.15 -29.65 17.66
CA ASP A 447 0.76 -30.38 18.76
C ASP A 447 0.75 -29.58 20.07
N ALA A 448 0.95 -28.24 19.99
CA ALA A 448 1.03 -27.38 21.16
C ALA A 448 -0.34 -26.90 21.68
N PHE A 449 -1.25 -26.54 20.78
CA PHE A 449 -2.49 -25.84 21.13
C PHE A 449 -3.77 -26.53 20.66
N GLY A 450 -3.66 -27.57 19.81
CA GLY A 450 -4.83 -28.25 19.23
C GLY A 450 -5.74 -27.28 18.47
N ASP A 451 -7.06 -27.39 18.71
CA ASP A 451 -8.09 -26.53 18.11
C ASP A 451 -8.32 -25.22 18.90
N GLY A 452 -7.28 -24.71 19.59
CA GLY A 452 -7.34 -23.54 20.45
C GLY A 452 -7.52 -22.21 19.70
N GLN A 453 -7.59 -21.13 20.45
CA GLN A 453 -7.71 -19.76 19.92
C GLN A 453 -6.50 -19.37 19.07
N GLU A 454 -5.33 -19.91 19.36
CA GLU A 454 -4.09 -19.68 18.63
C GLU A 454 -4.17 -20.22 17.20
N MET A 455 -4.75 -21.42 17.01
CA MET A 455 -4.98 -21.98 15.69
C MET A 455 -6.03 -21.18 14.91
N ILE A 456 -7.08 -20.72 15.58
CA ILE A 456 -8.09 -19.82 14.99
C ILE A 456 -7.45 -18.54 14.48
N LEU A 457 -6.63 -17.88 15.32
CA LEU A 457 -5.89 -16.68 14.92
C LEU A 457 -4.98 -16.97 13.73
N PHE A 458 -4.20 -18.04 13.80
CA PHE A 458 -3.26 -18.43 12.75
C PHE A 458 -3.95 -18.59 11.39
N VAL A 459 -5.02 -19.38 11.32
CA VAL A 459 -5.76 -19.62 10.07
C VAL A 459 -6.46 -18.34 9.58
N THR A 460 -7.00 -17.53 10.49
CA THR A 460 -7.63 -16.25 10.13
C THR A 460 -6.63 -15.28 9.52
N GLU A 461 -5.44 -15.16 10.10
CA GLU A 461 -4.39 -14.28 9.58
C GLU A 461 -3.79 -14.81 8.28
N LEU A 462 -3.60 -16.13 8.14
CA LEU A 462 -3.20 -16.74 6.87
C LEU A 462 -4.18 -16.41 5.74
N SER A 463 -5.50 -16.44 6.04
CA SER A 463 -6.56 -16.15 5.06
C SER A 463 -6.49 -14.71 4.51
N LYS A 464 -5.93 -13.78 5.26
CA LYS A 464 -5.73 -12.38 4.84
C LYS A 464 -4.50 -12.20 3.94
N ASN A 465 -3.57 -13.17 3.94
CA ASN A 465 -2.34 -13.09 3.18
C ASN A 465 -2.53 -13.64 1.76
N GLU A 466 -2.63 -12.75 0.77
CA GLU A 466 -2.87 -13.11 -0.64
C GLU A 466 -1.82 -14.07 -1.21
N LYS A 467 -0.55 -13.97 -0.78
CA LYS A 467 0.55 -14.80 -1.32
C LYS A 467 0.49 -16.23 -0.79
N ILE A 468 0.25 -16.35 0.50
CA ILE A 468 0.06 -17.68 1.13
C ILE A 468 -1.21 -18.34 0.58
N MET A 469 -2.29 -17.58 0.43
CA MET A 469 -3.54 -18.08 -0.15
C MET A 469 -3.40 -18.48 -1.61
N ALA A 470 -2.64 -17.73 -2.41
CA ALA A 470 -2.33 -18.12 -3.78
C ALA A 470 -1.57 -19.47 -3.84
N TYR A 471 -0.61 -19.65 -2.93
CA TYR A 471 0.10 -20.94 -2.80
C TYR A 471 -0.85 -22.08 -2.39
N ILE A 472 -1.65 -21.88 -1.34
CA ILE A 472 -2.62 -22.87 -0.85
C ILE A 472 -3.62 -23.25 -1.95
N SER A 473 -4.09 -22.26 -2.73
CA SER A 473 -5.02 -22.50 -3.84
C SER A 473 -4.41 -23.33 -4.99
N SER A 474 -3.10 -23.18 -5.23
CA SER A 474 -2.41 -23.87 -6.34
C SER A 474 -1.83 -25.24 -5.96
N HIS A 475 -1.36 -25.41 -4.70
CA HIS A 475 -0.68 -26.62 -4.24
C HIS A 475 -1.50 -27.42 -3.22
N GLY A 476 -2.52 -26.80 -2.61
CA GLY A 476 -3.27 -27.36 -1.50
C GLY A 476 -2.52 -27.22 -0.17
N CYS A 477 -3.27 -27.29 0.92
CA CYS A 477 -2.76 -27.46 2.28
C CYS A 477 -3.88 -28.11 3.10
N GLU A 478 -3.75 -29.39 3.38
CA GLU A 478 -4.81 -30.19 4.04
C GLU A 478 -5.15 -29.62 5.43
N ALA A 479 -4.14 -29.23 6.20
CA ALA A 479 -4.32 -28.63 7.51
C ALA A 479 -5.14 -27.33 7.43
N TYR A 480 -4.81 -26.43 6.48
CA TYR A 480 -5.55 -25.20 6.29
C TYR A 480 -7.04 -25.45 6.01
N PHE A 481 -7.37 -26.34 5.08
CA PHE A 481 -8.77 -26.61 4.73
C PHE A 481 -9.53 -27.22 5.91
N ARG A 482 -8.93 -28.14 6.66
CA ARG A 482 -9.52 -28.74 7.85
C ARG A 482 -9.90 -27.67 8.89
N TYR A 483 -9.00 -26.75 9.20
CA TYR A 483 -9.25 -25.72 10.20
C TYR A 483 -10.14 -24.57 9.67
N SER A 484 -10.06 -24.25 8.40
CA SER A 484 -10.94 -23.26 7.75
C SER A 484 -12.40 -23.73 7.79
N ASP A 485 -12.69 -24.99 7.53
CA ASP A 485 -14.04 -25.55 7.61
C ASP A 485 -14.58 -25.52 9.05
N LEU A 486 -13.74 -25.83 10.04
CA LEU A 486 -14.08 -25.72 11.46
C LEU A 486 -14.42 -24.27 11.87
N LEU A 487 -13.69 -23.28 11.34
CA LEU A 487 -13.98 -21.86 11.59
C LEU A 487 -15.34 -21.44 11.03
N LEU A 488 -15.65 -21.86 9.81
CA LEU A 488 -16.95 -21.59 9.19
C LEU A 488 -18.11 -22.19 9.98
N TYR A 489 -17.91 -23.41 10.48
CA TYR A 489 -18.91 -24.09 11.31
C TYR A 489 -19.15 -23.37 12.65
N ARG A 490 -18.08 -23.01 13.38
CA ARG A 490 -18.17 -22.28 14.65
C ARG A 490 -18.76 -20.87 14.48
N LYS A 491 -18.44 -20.18 13.39
CA LYS A 491 -19.00 -18.86 13.10
C LYS A 491 -20.51 -18.95 12.87
N ARG A 492 -20.96 -19.96 12.13
CA ARG A 492 -22.37 -20.21 11.88
C ARG A 492 -23.14 -20.64 13.14
N GLU A 493 -22.50 -21.40 14.03
CA GLU A 493 -23.05 -21.77 15.33
C GLU A 493 -23.22 -20.55 16.24
N ALA A 494 -22.23 -19.66 16.30
CA ALA A 494 -22.30 -18.41 17.06
C ALA A 494 -23.37 -17.45 16.51
N GLU A 495 -23.52 -17.35 15.20
CA GLU A 495 -24.58 -16.57 14.56
C GLU A 495 -25.97 -17.13 14.94
N LEU A 496 -26.17 -18.43 14.85
CA LEU A 496 -27.41 -19.09 15.24
C LEU A 496 -27.72 -18.92 16.73
N GLN A 497 -26.72 -18.98 17.61
CA GLN A 497 -26.90 -18.72 19.04
C GLN A 497 -27.35 -17.27 19.28
N LYS A 498 -26.74 -16.31 18.60
CA LYS A 498 -27.13 -14.90 18.70
C LYS A 498 -28.53 -14.65 18.19
N ASP A 499 -28.91 -15.24 17.07
CA ASP A 499 -30.30 -15.18 16.55
C ASP A 499 -31.30 -15.80 17.52
N CYS A 500 -30.94 -16.90 18.19
CA CYS A 500 -31.78 -17.53 19.23
C CYS A 500 -31.92 -16.66 20.49
N GLU A 501 -30.87 -15.96 20.90
CA GLU A 501 -30.91 -15.02 22.02
C GLU A 501 -31.77 -13.79 21.70
N GLU A 502 -31.64 -13.24 20.50
CA GLU A 502 -32.48 -12.11 20.04
C GLU A 502 -33.95 -12.49 19.96
N LEU A 503 -34.29 -13.69 19.49
CA LEU A 503 -35.66 -14.21 19.48
C LEU A 503 -36.22 -14.50 20.88
N SER A 504 -35.36 -14.76 21.86
CA SER A 504 -35.78 -15.00 23.25
C SER A 504 -35.95 -13.72 24.08
N THR A 505 -35.48 -12.57 23.61
CA THR A 505 -35.55 -11.26 24.27
C THR A 505 -36.70 -10.38 23.77
N ASP A 506 -37.47 -10.81 22.78
CA ASP A 506 -38.68 -10.10 22.35
C ASP A 506 -39.86 -10.47 23.29
N PRO A 507 -40.29 -9.58 24.21
CA PRO A 507 -41.48 -9.83 25.04
C PRO A 507 -42.73 -9.64 24.20
N ALA A 508 -43.57 -10.65 24.12
CA ALA A 508 -44.89 -10.63 23.53
C ALA A 508 -45.83 -9.60 24.20
#